data_b6f9654b8c9b79fa76d555b5cec57cdc
#
_entry.id   b6f9654b8c9b79fa76d555b5cec57cdc
#
_cell.length_a   1.000
_cell.length_b   1.000
_cell.length_c   1.000
_cell.angle_alpha   90.00
_cell.angle_beta   90.00
_cell.angle_gamma   90.00
#
_symmetry.space_group_name_H-M   'P 1'
#
loop_
_entity.id
_entity.type
_entity.pdbx_description
1 polymer ?
#
loop_
_entity_poly.entity_id
_entity_poly.type
_entity_poly.pdbx_seq_one_letter_code
_entity_poly.pdbx_strand_id
1 'polypeptide(L)'
;MARVAVICPDLLFGSNVEGALRAAGHEVTRYDDAAGVDSPDVLVVDLNEVDAAPLPGVPSVGFYRHTDVDTRRRAEDAGYDMVVPRSRMARETAALVERALLR
;
A
#
# COMPACT_ATOMS: atom_id res chain seq x y z
N MET A 1 -1.86 12.64 -11.32
CA MET A 1 -0.94 11.49 -11.47
C MET A 1 0.05 11.48 -10.32
N ALA A 2 0.14 10.37 -9.62
CA ALA A 2 1.02 10.24 -8.47
C ALA A 2 2.05 9.13 -8.70
N ARG A 3 3.18 9.21 -8.00
CA ARG A 3 4.18 8.15 -7.98
C ARG A 3 3.87 7.25 -6.78
N VAL A 4 3.52 6.00 -7.06
CA VAL A 4 3.11 5.03 -6.05
C VAL A 4 4.19 3.97 -5.89
N ALA A 5 4.67 3.79 -4.66
CA ALA A 5 5.55 2.69 -4.32
C ALA A 5 4.70 1.56 -3.74
N VAL A 6 4.75 0.39 -4.35
CA VAL A 6 3.99 -0.78 -3.91
C VAL A 6 4.97 -1.83 -3.39
N ILE A 7 4.97 -2.06 -2.09
CA ILE A 7 5.78 -3.12 -1.46
C ILE A 7 4.89 -4.34 -1.31
N CYS A 8 4.96 -5.23 -2.28
CA CYS A 8 4.13 -6.44 -2.32
C CYS A 8 4.88 -7.56 -3.05
N PRO A 9 5.46 -8.52 -2.31
CA PRO A 9 6.17 -9.63 -2.94
C PRO A 9 5.27 -10.61 -3.70
N ASP A 10 3.97 -10.65 -3.37
CA ASP A 10 3.01 -11.52 -4.05
C ASP A 10 2.86 -11.05 -5.50
N LEU A 11 3.30 -11.89 -6.45
CA LEU A 11 3.32 -11.52 -7.87
C LEU A 11 1.93 -11.24 -8.42
N LEU A 12 0.97 -12.09 -8.11
CA LEU A 12 -0.38 -11.96 -8.66
C LEU A 12 -1.11 -10.78 -8.06
N PHE A 13 -1.15 -10.70 -6.75
CA PHE A 13 -1.84 -9.60 -6.06
C PHE A 13 -1.19 -8.26 -6.38
N GLY A 14 0.13 -8.22 -6.34
CA GLY A 14 0.89 -7.01 -6.66
C GLY A 14 0.67 -6.55 -8.09
N SER A 15 0.58 -7.49 -9.05
CA SER A 15 0.28 -7.14 -10.44
C SER A 15 -1.12 -6.56 -10.60
N ASN A 16 -2.09 -7.08 -9.85
CA ASN A 16 -3.45 -6.56 -9.89
C ASN A 16 -3.52 -5.13 -9.31
N VAL A 17 -2.83 -4.88 -8.21
CA VAL A 17 -2.74 -3.53 -7.61
C VAL A 17 -2.05 -2.58 -8.58
N GLU A 18 -0.93 -2.99 -9.15
CA GLU A 18 -0.19 -2.18 -10.11
C GLU A 18 -1.05 -1.85 -11.33
N GLY A 19 -1.73 -2.85 -11.89
CA GLY A 19 -2.58 -2.67 -13.06
C GLY A 19 -3.71 -1.66 -12.82
N ALA A 20 -4.36 -1.76 -11.65
CA ALA A 20 -5.44 -0.84 -11.31
C ALA A 20 -4.93 0.60 -11.15
N LEU A 21 -3.77 0.78 -10.54
CA LEU A 21 -3.18 2.11 -10.35
C LEU A 21 -2.71 2.72 -11.66
N ARG A 22 -2.08 1.92 -12.53
CA ARG A 22 -1.67 2.41 -13.85
C ARG A 22 -2.87 2.78 -14.71
N ALA A 23 -3.95 2.00 -14.63
CA ALA A 23 -5.19 2.31 -15.34
C ALA A 23 -5.80 3.63 -14.87
N ALA A 24 -5.57 3.99 -13.62
CA ALA A 24 -6.03 5.27 -13.05
C ALA A 24 -5.05 6.43 -13.33
N GLY A 25 -3.98 6.20 -14.07
CA GLY A 25 -3.04 7.25 -14.48
C GLY A 25 -1.86 7.47 -13.55
N HIS A 26 -1.62 6.56 -12.60
CA HIS A 26 -0.49 6.71 -11.68
C HIS A 26 0.75 5.99 -12.21
N GLU A 27 1.92 6.47 -11.82
CA GLU A 27 3.19 5.75 -12.02
C GLU A 27 3.39 4.80 -10.84
N VAL A 28 3.73 3.55 -11.12
CA VAL A 28 3.89 2.52 -10.09
C VAL A 28 5.27 1.88 -10.18
N THR A 29 5.95 1.81 -9.04
CA THR A 29 7.18 1.03 -8.89
C THR A 29 6.93 -0.05 -7.84
N ARG A 30 7.26 -1.29 -8.19
CA ARG A 30 7.10 -2.45 -7.30
C ARG A 30 8.39 -2.72 -6.56
N TYR A 31 8.24 -3.10 -5.29
CA TYR A 31 9.37 -3.47 -4.41
C TYR A 31 9.03 -4.75 -3.65
N ASP A 32 10.04 -5.55 -3.34
CA ASP A 32 9.88 -6.73 -2.49
C ASP A 32 9.99 -6.39 -1.01
N ASP A 33 10.67 -5.30 -0.69
CA ASP A 33 10.82 -4.81 0.69
C ASP A 33 10.97 -3.29 0.67
N ALA A 34 11.21 -2.70 1.83
CA ALA A 34 11.29 -1.24 1.97
C ALA A 34 12.63 -0.66 1.47
N ALA A 35 13.62 -1.52 1.21
CA ALA A 35 14.92 -1.05 0.74
C ALA A 35 14.79 -0.45 -0.67
N GLY A 36 15.41 0.69 -0.88
CA GLY A 36 15.43 1.33 -2.18
C GLY A 36 14.18 2.13 -2.52
N VAL A 37 13.18 2.17 -1.65
CA VAL A 37 12.01 3.04 -1.89
C VAL A 37 12.47 4.50 -1.81
N ASP A 38 12.19 5.24 -2.88
CA ASP A 38 12.72 6.58 -3.06
C ASP A 38 11.60 7.61 -3.24
N SER A 39 11.29 8.31 -2.17
CA SER A 39 10.42 9.50 -2.14
C SER A 39 9.13 9.38 -2.99
N PRO A 40 8.30 8.36 -2.75
CA PRO A 40 7.04 8.26 -3.49
C PRO A 40 6.04 9.29 -2.98
N ASP A 41 5.00 9.54 -3.77
CA ASP A 41 3.88 10.37 -3.34
C ASP A 41 2.95 9.62 -2.39
N VAL A 42 2.90 8.29 -2.52
CA VAL A 42 2.12 7.41 -1.63
C VAL A 42 2.77 6.04 -1.58
N LEU A 43 2.68 5.41 -0.41
CA LEU A 43 3.24 4.09 -0.13
C LEU A 43 2.10 3.09 0.08
N VAL A 44 2.17 1.94 -0.60
CA VAL A 44 1.23 0.83 -0.43
C VAL A 44 2.01 -0.40 0.02
N VAL A 45 1.61 -1.02 1.12
CA VAL A 45 2.38 -2.12 1.74
C VAL A 45 1.50 -3.33 2.02
N ASP A 46 1.99 -4.50 1.62
CA ASP A 46 1.43 -5.79 2.04
C ASP A 46 1.94 -6.12 3.44
N LEU A 47 1.12 -5.84 4.43
CA LEU A 47 1.50 -5.92 5.83
C LEU A 47 1.74 -7.34 6.34
N ASN A 48 1.20 -8.34 5.66
CA ASN A 48 1.41 -9.75 6.05
C ASN A 48 2.73 -10.31 5.53
N GLU A 49 3.24 -9.76 4.43
CA GLU A 49 4.46 -10.26 3.81
C GLU A 49 5.68 -9.41 4.15
N VAL A 50 5.48 -8.15 4.52
CA VAL A 50 6.58 -7.22 4.73
C VAL A 50 6.37 -6.46 6.05
N ASP A 51 7.41 -6.42 6.87
CA ASP A 51 7.44 -5.62 8.09
C ASP A 51 8.08 -4.27 7.76
N ALA A 52 7.29 -3.35 7.27
CA ALA A 52 7.75 -2.02 6.88
C ALA A 52 6.99 -0.95 7.63
N ALA A 53 7.72 0.07 8.09
CA ALA A 53 7.11 1.24 8.72
C ALA A 53 6.68 2.25 7.65
N PRO A 54 5.67 3.10 7.95
CA PRO A 54 5.34 4.21 7.06
C PRO A 54 6.53 5.15 6.92
N LEU A 55 6.64 5.80 5.77
CA LEU A 55 7.68 6.81 5.56
C LEU A 55 7.20 8.16 6.08
N PRO A 56 8.06 8.92 6.80
CA PRO A 56 7.67 10.23 7.33
C PRO A 56 7.19 11.17 6.21
N GLY A 57 6.03 11.78 6.41
CA GLY A 57 5.49 12.76 5.48
C GLY A 57 4.90 12.16 4.21
N VAL A 58 4.87 10.85 4.07
CA VAL A 58 4.32 10.17 2.89
C VAL A 58 3.02 9.48 3.26
N PRO A 59 1.92 9.76 2.55
CA PRO A 59 0.66 9.02 2.76
C PRO A 59 0.87 7.53 2.57
N SER A 60 0.21 6.72 3.39
CA SER A 60 0.43 5.28 3.39
C SER A 60 -0.87 4.49 3.48
N VAL A 61 -0.93 3.40 2.73
CA VAL A 61 -2.03 2.43 2.76
C VAL A 61 -1.41 1.06 3.00
N GLY A 62 -1.78 0.43 4.10
CA GLY A 62 -1.40 -0.95 4.38
C GLY A 62 -2.58 -1.87 4.19
N PHE A 63 -2.36 -3.06 3.62
CA PHE A 63 -3.42 -4.06 3.53
C PHE A 63 -2.98 -5.36 4.19
N TYR A 64 -3.95 -6.10 4.72
CA TYR A 64 -3.70 -7.27 5.55
C TYR A 64 -4.80 -8.32 5.32
N ARG A 65 -4.53 -9.57 5.72
CA ARG A 65 -5.56 -10.62 5.72
C ARG A 65 -6.58 -10.28 6.79
N HIS A 66 -7.85 -10.26 6.44
CA HIS A 66 -8.93 -9.74 7.30
C HIS A 66 -9.04 -10.45 8.66
N THR A 67 -8.51 -11.67 8.80
CA THR A 67 -8.51 -12.40 10.08
C THR A 67 -7.32 -12.05 10.96
N ASP A 68 -6.34 -11.32 10.44
CA ASP A 68 -5.10 -11.00 11.16
C ASP A 68 -5.23 -9.67 11.89
N VAL A 69 -5.94 -9.69 13.02
CA VAL A 69 -6.22 -8.49 13.82
C VAL A 69 -4.93 -7.90 14.40
N ASP A 70 -3.97 -8.74 14.75
CA ASP A 70 -2.71 -8.26 15.33
C ASP A 70 -1.90 -7.44 14.33
N THR A 71 -1.81 -7.88 13.07
CA THR A 71 -1.14 -7.12 12.01
C THR A 71 -1.83 -5.78 11.80
N ARG A 72 -3.17 -5.77 11.76
CA ARG A 72 -3.93 -4.52 11.62
C ARG A 72 -3.59 -3.55 12.76
N ARG A 73 -3.62 -4.03 13.99
CA ARG A 73 -3.38 -3.19 15.16
C ARG A 73 -1.96 -2.62 15.17
N ARG A 74 -0.97 -3.45 14.83
CA ARG A 74 0.43 -3.00 14.75
C ARG A 74 0.60 -1.91 13.71
N ALA A 75 -0.06 -2.04 12.55
CA ALA A 75 0.04 -1.05 11.49
C ALA A 75 -0.63 0.27 11.88
N GLU A 76 -1.79 0.20 12.52
CA GLU A 76 -2.46 1.39 13.03
C GLU A 76 -1.59 2.13 14.05
N ASP A 77 -0.97 1.37 14.96
CA ASP A 77 -0.08 1.94 15.97
C ASP A 77 1.20 2.51 15.35
N ALA A 78 1.66 1.93 14.24
CA ALA A 78 2.86 2.40 13.54
C ALA A 78 2.61 3.71 12.77
N GLY A 79 1.36 4.11 12.58
CA GLY A 79 1.04 5.38 11.96
C GLY A 79 0.64 5.31 10.49
N TYR A 80 0.28 4.13 9.96
CA TYR A 80 -0.28 4.05 8.61
C TYR A 80 -1.56 4.88 8.52
N ASP A 81 -1.70 5.64 7.45
CA ASP A 81 -2.87 6.50 7.27
C ASP A 81 -4.15 5.70 7.03
N MET A 82 -4.02 4.59 6.30
CA MET A 82 -5.14 3.68 6.04
C MET A 82 -4.66 2.25 6.21
N VAL A 83 -5.46 1.43 6.89
CA VAL A 83 -5.19 0.01 7.07
C VAL A 83 -6.47 -0.73 6.69
N VAL A 84 -6.42 -1.50 5.61
CA VAL A 84 -7.61 -2.11 5.02
C VAL A 84 -7.42 -3.61 4.79
N PRO A 85 -8.51 -4.39 4.80
CA PRO A 85 -8.42 -5.79 4.42
C PRO A 85 -7.99 -5.96 2.97
N ARG A 86 -7.29 -7.05 2.70
CA ARG A 86 -6.80 -7.39 1.36
C ARG A 86 -7.93 -7.37 0.31
N SER A 87 -9.10 -7.88 0.66
CA SER A 87 -10.24 -7.90 -0.26
C SER A 87 -10.70 -6.49 -0.64
N ARG A 88 -10.70 -5.56 0.32
CA ARG A 88 -11.06 -4.18 0.04
C ARG A 88 -10.01 -3.51 -0.83
N MET A 89 -8.73 -3.77 -0.56
CA MET A 89 -7.64 -3.26 -1.38
C MET A 89 -7.81 -3.69 -2.83
N ALA A 90 -8.15 -4.95 -3.07
CA ALA A 90 -8.35 -5.48 -4.42
C ALA A 90 -9.51 -4.80 -5.15
N ARG A 91 -10.62 -4.52 -4.43
CA ARG A 91 -11.80 -3.91 -5.06
C ARG A 91 -11.67 -2.41 -5.27
N GLU A 92 -10.98 -1.72 -4.38
CA GLU A 92 -10.99 -0.25 -4.32
C GLU A 92 -9.59 0.35 -4.44
N THR A 93 -8.69 -0.33 -5.14
CA THR A 93 -7.27 0.04 -5.21
C THR A 93 -7.05 1.53 -5.48
N ALA A 94 -7.55 2.02 -6.60
CA ALA A 94 -7.31 3.41 -6.99
C ALA A 94 -8.00 4.39 -6.03
N ALA A 95 -9.22 4.09 -5.62
CA ALA A 95 -9.98 4.96 -4.71
C ALA A 95 -9.28 5.11 -3.35
N LEU A 96 -8.72 4.02 -2.82
CA LEU A 96 -8.02 4.06 -1.55
C LEU A 96 -6.74 4.88 -1.63
N VAL A 97 -5.98 4.70 -2.70
CA VAL A 97 -4.75 5.46 -2.93
C VAL A 97 -5.07 6.95 -3.09
N GLU A 98 -6.09 7.28 -3.87
CA GLU A 98 -6.50 8.67 -4.08
C GLU A 98 -6.98 9.32 -2.79
N ARG A 99 -7.71 8.58 -1.95
CA ARG A 99 -8.11 9.07 -0.64
C ARG A 99 -6.90 9.34 0.27
N ALA A 100 -5.92 8.46 0.26
CA ALA A 100 -4.71 8.66 1.05
C ALA A 100 -3.96 9.92 0.62
N LEU A 101 -3.92 10.21 -0.67
CA LEU A 101 -3.27 11.40 -1.20
C LEU A 101 -3.95 12.70 -0.74
N LEU A 102 -5.22 12.63 -0.36
CA LEU A 102 -5.99 13.82 0.06
C LEU A 102 -5.90 14.10 1.56
N ARG A 103 -5.23 13.27 2.33
CA ARG A 103 -5.16 13.43 3.77
C ARG A 103 -4.51 14.75 4.21
#